data_f39cfbde54db090944df633e2478e60b
#
_entry.id   f39cfbde54db090944df633e2478e60b
#
_cell.length_a   1.000
_cell.length_b   1.000
_cell.length_c   1.000
_cell.angle_alpha   90.00
_cell.angle_beta   90.00
_cell.angle_gamma   90.00
#
_symmetry.space_group_name_H-M   'P 1'
#
loop_
_entity.id
_entity.type
_entity.pdbx_description
1 polymer ?
#
loop_
_entity_poly.entity_id
_entity_poly.type
_entity_poly.pdbx_seq_one_letter_code
_entity_poly.pdbx_strand_id
1 'polypeptide(L)'
;MKLAGFVAVLLTTGLCSNPDPMTATVEASGTQSAKVGDPVQLVVKVTNTGPLIPHLGLVFRTSDVWFERHKVTDLGGCVIARDESAFDCGDLAKSESKTFSFHGVADTAGTFHYELALRELVQPFDYVNDHPDGADAQGWDETVTGTAPVTSLRYVMSVGRRAA
;
A
#
# COMPACT_ATOMS: atom_id res chain seq x y z
N MET A 1 -23.97 -38.12 -55.51
CA MET A 1 -23.60 -36.75 -55.11
C MET A 1 -23.42 -36.75 -53.63
N LYS A 2 -22.18 -36.64 -53.13
CA LYS A 2 -21.87 -36.50 -51.64
C LYS A 2 -21.50 -35.07 -51.40
N LEU A 3 -22.32 -34.37 -50.63
CA LEU A 3 -21.98 -33.04 -50.11
C LEU A 3 -21.04 -33.22 -48.92
N ALA A 4 -19.84 -32.70 -49.05
CA ALA A 4 -18.91 -32.56 -47.96
C ALA A 4 -19.22 -31.22 -47.22
N GLY A 5 -19.69 -31.32 -45.99
CA GLY A 5 -19.89 -30.17 -45.12
C GLY A 5 -18.55 -29.71 -44.57
N PHE A 6 -18.17 -28.48 -44.89
CA PHE A 6 -17.04 -27.79 -44.25
C PHE A 6 -17.50 -27.24 -42.88
N VAL A 7 -16.96 -27.77 -41.81
CA VAL A 7 -17.09 -27.17 -40.46
C VAL A 7 -15.98 -26.14 -40.32
N ALA A 8 -16.31 -24.88 -40.40
CA ALA A 8 -15.39 -23.81 -40.08
C ALA A 8 -15.27 -23.71 -38.53
N VAL A 9 -14.14 -24.14 -37.99
CA VAL A 9 -13.77 -23.90 -36.60
C VAL A 9 -13.30 -22.46 -36.50
N LEU A 10 -14.14 -21.59 -35.96
CA LEU A 10 -13.76 -20.24 -35.53
C LEU A 10 -12.87 -20.36 -34.30
N LEU A 11 -11.56 -20.27 -34.50
CA LEU A 11 -10.59 -20.02 -33.45
C LEU A 11 -10.79 -18.57 -32.99
N THR A 12 -11.54 -18.38 -31.95
CA THR A 12 -11.52 -17.11 -31.22
C THR A 12 -10.17 -17.02 -30.50
N THR A 13 -9.21 -16.36 -31.13
CA THR A 13 -8.01 -15.88 -30.45
C THR A 13 -8.51 -14.87 -29.42
N GLY A 14 -8.62 -15.29 -28.15
CA GLY A 14 -8.80 -14.40 -27.04
C GLY A 14 -7.59 -13.47 -27.05
N LEU A 15 -7.79 -12.27 -27.58
CA LEU A 15 -6.89 -11.16 -27.34
C LEU A 15 -6.89 -10.95 -25.82
N CYS A 16 -5.79 -11.35 -25.17
CA CYS A 16 -5.49 -10.83 -23.85
C CYS A 16 -5.34 -9.31 -24.04
N SER A 17 -6.43 -8.57 -23.92
CA SER A 17 -6.33 -7.13 -23.79
C SER A 17 -5.54 -6.87 -22.52
N ASN A 18 -4.39 -6.20 -22.65
CA ASN A 18 -3.77 -5.59 -21.50
C ASN A 18 -4.86 -4.79 -20.78
N PRO A 19 -5.04 -4.96 -19.48
CA PRO A 19 -5.97 -4.12 -18.74
C PRO A 19 -5.61 -2.65 -19.02
N ASP A 20 -6.64 -1.83 -19.18
CA ASP A 20 -6.44 -0.39 -19.40
C ASP A 20 -5.57 0.15 -18.25
N PRO A 21 -4.53 0.94 -18.57
CA PRO A 21 -3.65 1.48 -17.54
C PRO A 21 -4.49 2.29 -16.54
N MET A 22 -4.15 2.15 -15.26
CA MET A 22 -4.75 2.96 -14.20
C MET A 22 -4.45 4.44 -14.50
N THR A 23 -5.48 5.25 -14.57
CA THR A 23 -5.37 6.70 -14.77
C THR A 23 -5.86 7.41 -13.53
N ALA A 24 -5.00 7.49 -12.52
CA ALA A 24 -5.28 8.17 -11.27
C ALA A 24 -4.09 9.05 -10.88
N THR A 25 -4.35 10.11 -10.14
CA THR A 25 -3.33 10.97 -9.55
C THR A 25 -3.32 10.82 -8.05
N VAL A 26 -2.16 10.98 -7.43
CA VAL A 26 -1.97 10.95 -6.00
C VAL A 26 -1.31 12.23 -5.51
N GLU A 27 -1.84 12.77 -4.42
CA GLU A 27 -1.22 13.85 -3.64
C GLU A 27 -1.02 13.30 -2.23
N ALA A 28 0.22 13.25 -1.76
CA ALA A 28 0.54 12.77 -0.42
C ALA A 28 1.29 13.83 0.39
N SER A 29 0.95 13.96 1.65
CA SER A 29 1.65 14.80 2.61
C SER A 29 1.69 14.13 3.97
N GLY A 30 2.89 14.07 4.57
CA GLY A 30 3.11 13.51 5.90
C GLY A 30 3.70 14.52 6.88
N THR A 31 3.73 14.14 8.15
CA THR A 31 4.49 14.87 9.17
C THR A 31 5.96 14.89 8.76
N GLN A 32 6.58 16.06 8.73
CA GLN A 32 7.99 16.22 8.32
C GLN A 32 8.96 16.19 9.49
N SER A 33 8.48 16.49 10.70
CA SER A 33 9.31 16.54 11.91
C SER A 33 8.48 16.15 13.13
N ALA A 34 9.00 15.23 13.92
CA ALA A 34 8.39 14.77 15.16
C ALA A 34 9.46 14.38 16.19
N LYS A 35 9.03 14.14 17.42
CA LYS A 35 9.80 13.42 18.44
C LYS A 35 9.18 12.05 18.65
N VAL A 36 9.98 11.08 19.08
CA VAL A 36 9.44 9.80 19.51
C VAL A 36 8.36 10.01 20.58
N GLY A 37 7.17 9.48 20.34
CA GLY A 37 5.98 9.67 21.17
C GLY A 37 5.01 10.75 20.68
N ASP A 38 5.42 11.60 19.72
CA ASP A 38 4.53 12.63 19.16
C ASP A 38 3.52 12.01 18.19
N PRO A 39 2.32 12.59 18.07
CA PRO A 39 1.37 12.21 17.04
C PRO A 39 1.91 12.57 15.65
N VAL A 40 1.70 11.66 14.71
CA VAL A 40 2.05 11.82 13.30
C VAL A 40 0.86 11.54 12.42
N GLN A 41 0.84 12.14 11.23
CA GLN A 41 -0.23 12.00 10.26
C GLN A 41 0.34 11.84 8.86
N LEU A 42 -0.34 11.01 8.06
CA LEU A 42 -0.18 10.93 6.61
C LEU A 42 -1.55 11.18 5.97
N VAL A 43 -1.62 12.13 5.04
CA VAL A 43 -2.83 12.42 4.28
C VAL A 43 -2.55 12.12 2.82
N VAL A 44 -3.40 11.31 2.21
CA VAL A 44 -3.29 10.90 0.81
C VAL A 44 -4.61 11.20 0.12
N LYS A 45 -4.57 12.01 -0.93
CA LYS A 45 -5.71 12.27 -1.80
C LYS A 45 -5.48 11.57 -3.13
N VAL A 46 -6.41 10.76 -3.55
CA VAL A 46 -6.39 10.05 -4.83
C VAL A 46 -7.56 10.51 -5.68
N THR A 47 -7.29 10.84 -6.94
CA THR A 47 -8.32 11.19 -7.93
C THR A 47 -8.22 10.22 -9.10
N ASN A 48 -9.27 9.41 -9.29
CA ASN A 48 -9.36 8.48 -10.41
C ASN A 48 -9.99 9.18 -11.62
N THR A 49 -9.27 9.26 -12.72
CA THR A 49 -9.77 9.81 -13.99
C THR A 49 -10.11 8.70 -15.01
N GLY A 50 -9.80 7.46 -14.68
CA GLY A 50 -9.98 6.29 -15.52
C GLY A 50 -11.16 5.39 -15.11
N PRO A 51 -11.12 4.11 -15.47
CA PRO A 51 -12.11 3.12 -15.06
C PRO A 51 -12.10 2.89 -13.55
N LEU A 52 -13.01 2.07 -13.04
CA LEU A 52 -13.00 1.60 -11.66
C LEU A 52 -11.63 0.99 -11.32
N ILE A 53 -11.07 1.38 -10.20
CA ILE A 53 -9.90 0.72 -9.62
C ILE A 53 -10.42 -0.15 -8.47
N PRO A 54 -10.47 -1.47 -8.65
CA PRO A 54 -10.76 -2.38 -7.55
C PRO A 54 -9.55 -2.47 -6.63
N HIS A 55 -9.79 -2.51 -5.32
CA HIS A 55 -8.73 -2.64 -4.31
C HIS A 55 -7.55 -1.67 -4.54
N LEU A 56 -7.84 -0.37 -4.43
CA LEU A 56 -6.81 0.67 -4.53
C LEU A 56 -5.72 0.44 -3.49
N GLY A 57 -4.51 0.15 -3.95
CA GLY A 57 -3.31 0.02 -3.15
C GLY A 57 -2.53 1.32 -3.08
N LEU A 58 -2.22 1.76 -1.86
CA LEU A 58 -1.26 2.82 -1.58
C LEU A 58 0.06 2.16 -1.18
N VAL A 59 1.02 2.09 -2.09
CA VAL A 59 2.22 1.26 -1.98
C VAL A 59 3.44 2.09 -1.67
N PHE A 60 4.20 1.71 -0.66
CA PHE A 60 5.50 2.31 -0.37
C PHE A 60 6.56 1.67 -1.26
N ARG A 61 7.29 2.49 -2.03
CA ARG A 61 8.31 2.05 -3.01
C ARG A 61 9.72 2.09 -2.46
N THR A 62 9.92 2.70 -1.30
CA THR A 62 11.20 2.76 -0.60
C THR A 62 11.29 1.68 0.47
N SER A 63 12.47 1.50 1.05
CA SER A 63 12.66 0.64 2.22
C SER A 63 12.02 1.20 3.50
N ASP A 64 11.62 2.47 3.47
CA ASP A 64 10.91 3.09 4.58
C ASP A 64 9.40 2.97 4.35
N VAL A 65 8.76 2.14 5.15
CA VAL A 65 7.32 1.93 5.15
C VAL A 65 6.74 2.68 6.34
N TRP A 66 5.81 3.59 6.08
CA TRP A 66 5.33 4.52 7.11
C TRP A 66 4.76 3.81 8.35
N PHE A 67 3.97 2.76 8.16
CA PHE A 67 3.36 2.02 9.27
C PHE A 67 4.34 1.05 9.99
N GLU A 68 5.55 0.87 9.50
CA GLU A 68 6.63 0.18 10.20
C GLU A 68 7.43 1.12 11.11
N ARG A 69 7.42 2.43 10.80
CA ARG A 69 8.14 3.47 11.54
C ARG A 69 7.27 4.15 12.61
N HIS A 70 5.97 3.91 12.55
CA HIS A 70 4.98 4.52 13.44
C HIS A 70 4.05 3.47 14.03
N LYS A 71 3.67 3.69 15.28
CA LYS A 71 2.56 2.94 15.87
C LYS A 71 1.25 3.49 15.33
N VAL A 72 0.68 2.84 14.34
CA VAL A 72 -0.56 3.26 13.69
C VAL A 72 -1.74 3.17 14.66
N THR A 73 -2.55 4.23 14.71
CA THR A 73 -3.74 4.33 15.56
C THR A 73 -5.03 4.42 14.74
N ASP A 74 -4.93 4.89 13.48
CA ASP A 74 -6.05 4.96 12.55
C ASP A 74 -5.54 4.74 11.12
N LEU A 75 -6.22 3.87 10.40
CA LEU A 75 -5.89 3.48 9.02
C LEU A 75 -6.72 4.26 7.97
N GLY A 76 -7.49 5.27 8.36
CA GLY A 76 -8.25 6.10 7.42
C GLY A 76 -9.30 5.34 6.61
N GLY A 77 -9.78 4.20 7.11
CA GLY A 77 -10.71 3.32 6.41
C GLY A 77 -10.05 2.28 5.50
N CYS A 78 -8.72 2.28 5.40
CA CYS A 78 -7.93 1.25 4.71
C CYS A 78 -7.59 0.08 5.66
N VAL A 79 -6.98 -0.96 5.11
CA VAL A 79 -6.33 -2.04 5.88
C VAL A 79 -4.90 -2.21 5.40
N ILE A 80 -4.02 -2.76 6.21
CA ILE A 80 -2.67 -3.11 5.78
C ILE A 80 -2.76 -4.34 4.88
N ALA A 81 -2.21 -4.26 3.68
CA ALA A 81 -2.17 -5.37 2.75
C ALA A 81 -1.29 -6.51 3.30
N ARG A 82 -1.55 -7.73 2.84
CA ARG A 82 -0.92 -8.94 3.38
C ARG A 82 0.60 -8.96 3.28
N ASP A 83 1.15 -8.32 2.27
CA ASP A 83 2.60 -8.22 2.06
C ASP A 83 3.27 -7.13 2.90
N GLU A 84 2.48 -6.43 3.74
CA GLU A 84 2.96 -5.40 4.67
C GLU A 84 3.73 -4.24 4.00
N SER A 85 3.52 -4.01 2.70
CA SER A 85 4.15 -2.89 1.97
C SER A 85 3.15 -1.86 1.46
N ALA A 86 1.86 -2.07 1.67
CA ALA A 86 0.79 -1.23 1.16
C ALA A 86 -0.39 -1.10 2.11
N PHE A 87 -1.19 -0.04 1.90
CA PHE A 87 -2.56 0.01 2.37
C PHE A 87 -3.51 -0.42 1.25
N ASP A 88 -4.47 -1.31 1.54
CA ASP A 88 -5.63 -1.57 0.70
C ASP A 88 -6.76 -0.65 1.15
N CYS A 89 -7.17 0.25 0.26
CA CYS A 89 -8.17 1.27 0.53
C CYS A 89 -9.53 0.99 -0.15
N GLY A 90 -9.72 -0.24 -0.62
CA GLY A 90 -10.93 -0.67 -1.30
C GLY A 90 -11.10 -0.04 -2.68
N ASP A 91 -12.31 -0.08 -3.20
CA ASP A 91 -12.60 0.36 -4.56
C ASP A 91 -12.61 1.88 -4.68
N LEU A 92 -12.11 2.38 -5.82
CA LEU A 92 -12.20 3.77 -6.22
C LEU A 92 -12.90 3.87 -7.58
N ALA A 93 -14.12 4.40 -7.59
CA ALA A 93 -14.95 4.49 -8.79
C ALA A 93 -14.36 5.47 -9.82
N LYS A 94 -14.82 5.36 -11.07
CA LYS A 94 -14.50 6.32 -12.13
C LYS A 94 -14.87 7.73 -11.72
N SER A 95 -13.96 8.69 -11.93
CA SER A 95 -14.11 10.11 -11.61
C SER A 95 -14.32 10.40 -10.11
N GLU A 96 -14.02 9.44 -9.25
CA GLU A 96 -14.08 9.61 -7.81
C GLU A 96 -12.76 10.18 -7.27
N SER A 97 -12.88 11.06 -6.27
CA SER A 97 -11.75 11.50 -5.44
C SER A 97 -12.00 11.08 -4.01
N LYS A 98 -11.02 10.45 -3.40
CA LYS A 98 -11.02 10.10 -1.97
C LYS A 98 -9.81 10.68 -1.26
N THR A 99 -9.99 11.06 -0.01
CA THR A 99 -8.92 11.46 0.88
C THR A 99 -8.86 10.47 2.04
N PHE A 100 -7.69 9.89 2.23
CA PHE A 100 -7.39 8.97 3.31
C PHE A 100 -6.50 9.69 4.32
N SER A 101 -6.83 9.59 5.61
CA SER A 101 -6.06 10.21 6.68
C SER A 101 -5.62 9.13 7.66
N PHE A 102 -4.33 8.87 7.68
CA PHE A 102 -3.71 7.89 8.57
C PHE A 102 -3.13 8.60 9.77
N HIS A 103 -3.33 8.06 10.95
CA HIS A 103 -2.80 8.60 12.19
C HIS A 103 -1.95 7.57 12.91
N GLY A 104 -0.93 8.05 13.57
CA GLY A 104 -0.02 7.22 14.34
C GLY A 104 0.74 8.02 15.40
N VAL A 105 1.67 7.33 16.02
CA VAL A 105 2.63 7.90 16.97
C VAL A 105 4.03 7.54 16.50
N ALA A 106 4.93 8.50 16.42
CA ALA A 106 6.31 8.28 16.06
C ALA A 106 6.97 7.30 17.05
N ASP A 107 7.45 6.15 16.56
CA ASP A 107 7.95 5.08 17.41
C ASP A 107 9.46 4.86 17.23
N THR A 108 9.99 5.18 16.08
CA THR A 108 11.40 4.99 15.74
C THR A 108 12.06 6.32 15.42
N ALA A 109 13.19 6.63 16.06
CA ALA A 109 13.99 7.81 15.74
C ALA A 109 14.82 7.57 14.48
N GLY A 110 14.92 8.58 13.61
CA GLY A 110 15.66 8.51 12.36
C GLY A 110 15.26 9.57 11.37
N THR A 111 15.87 9.54 10.20
CA THR A 111 15.41 10.26 9.01
C THR A 111 14.95 9.23 8.01
N PHE A 112 13.71 9.36 7.58
CA PHE A 112 13.02 8.42 6.70
C PHE A 112 12.67 9.12 5.39
N HIS A 113 12.79 8.39 4.30
CA HIS A 113 12.37 8.84 2.98
C HIS A 113 11.23 7.93 2.49
N TYR A 114 10.04 8.49 2.39
CA TYR A 114 8.87 7.77 1.91
C TYR A 114 8.58 8.12 0.45
N GLU A 115 8.24 7.13 -0.32
CA GLU A 115 7.72 7.28 -1.67
C GLU A 115 6.47 6.41 -1.80
N LEU A 116 5.34 7.03 -2.10
CA LEU A 116 4.03 6.38 -2.20
C LEU A 116 3.55 6.38 -3.64
N ALA A 117 3.19 5.21 -4.15
CA ALA A 117 2.62 5.02 -5.47
C ALA A 117 1.25 4.36 -5.39
N LEU A 118 0.46 4.51 -6.46
CA LEU A 118 -0.82 3.84 -6.60
C LEU A 118 -0.66 2.50 -7.31
N ARG A 119 -1.41 1.50 -6.87
CA ARG A 119 -1.53 0.21 -7.54
C ARG A 119 -2.94 -0.36 -7.40
N GLU A 120 -3.31 -1.22 -8.32
CA GLU A 120 -4.44 -2.11 -8.14
C GLU A 120 -3.95 -3.38 -7.44
N LEU A 121 -4.56 -3.73 -6.31
CA LEU A 121 -4.25 -4.95 -5.59
C LEU A 121 -5.15 -6.08 -6.10
N VAL A 122 -4.57 -7.24 -6.40
CA VAL A 122 -5.32 -8.42 -6.81
C VAL A 122 -5.55 -9.34 -5.64
N GLN A 123 -6.71 -9.98 -5.64
CA GLN A 123 -7.06 -11.02 -4.68
C GLN A 123 -6.07 -12.20 -4.73
N PRO A 124 -5.51 -12.66 -3.63
CA PRO A 124 -5.67 -12.21 -2.23
C PRO A 124 -4.64 -11.17 -1.78
N PHE A 125 -4.45 -10.09 -2.53
CA PHE A 125 -3.54 -8.98 -2.26
C PHE A 125 -2.16 -9.06 -2.92
N ASP A 126 -2.04 -9.78 -4.03
CA ASP A 126 -0.87 -9.69 -4.88
C ASP A 126 -1.00 -8.49 -5.83
N TYR A 127 0.11 -7.83 -6.14
CA TYR A 127 0.14 -6.71 -7.07
C TYR A 127 -0.06 -7.19 -8.50
N VAL A 128 -1.02 -6.62 -9.23
CA VAL A 128 -1.22 -6.99 -10.63
C VAL A 128 -0.87 -5.91 -11.62
N ASN A 129 -1.11 -4.68 -11.31
CA ASN A 129 -0.80 -3.62 -12.24
C ASN A 129 0.16 -2.63 -11.61
N ASP A 130 1.44 -2.77 -11.97
CA ASP A 130 2.33 -1.65 -11.98
C ASP A 130 1.71 -0.56 -12.86
N HIS A 131 1.54 0.63 -12.32
CA HIS A 131 1.44 1.79 -13.18
C HIS A 131 2.80 1.87 -13.87
N PRO A 132 2.92 1.50 -15.14
CA PRO A 132 4.24 1.27 -15.75
C PRO A 132 5.11 2.52 -15.76
N ASP A 133 4.52 3.68 -15.62
CA ASP A 133 5.22 4.92 -15.85
C ASP A 133 5.70 5.64 -14.59
N GLY A 134 5.37 5.13 -13.39
CA GLY A 134 5.89 5.70 -12.13
C GLY A 134 5.60 7.19 -11.93
N ALA A 135 4.76 7.76 -12.80
CA ALA A 135 4.57 9.19 -12.91
C ALA A 135 3.84 9.81 -11.71
N ASP A 136 3.18 8.99 -10.90
CA ASP A 136 2.32 9.45 -9.82
C ASP A 136 2.82 9.07 -8.42
N ALA A 137 4.09 8.70 -8.29
CA ALA A 137 4.68 8.52 -6.98
C ALA A 137 4.91 9.87 -6.30
N GLN A 138 4.52 9.98 -5.04
CA GLN A 138 4.72 11.16 -4.20
C GLN A 138 5.71 10.82 -3.10
N GLY A 139 6.76 11.62 -2.98
CA GLY A 139 7.80 11.46 -1.97
C GLY A 139 7.76 12.57 -0.92
N TRP A 140 8.14 12.25 0.31
CA TRP A 140 8.41 13.20 1.38
C TRP A 140 9.42 12.65 2.36
N ASP A 141 10.10 13.56 3.06
CA ASP A 141 11.05 13.22 4.11
C ASP A 141 10.44 13.49 5.49
N GLU A 142 10.80 12.65 6.45
CA GLU A 142 10.45 12.83 7.84
C GLU A 142 11.68 12.66 8.73
N THR A 143 11.86 13.53 9.70
CA THR A 143 12.88 13.41 10.74
C THR A 143 12.22 13.25 12.11
N VAL A 144 12.44 12.10 12.71
CA VAL A 144 12.00 11.79 14.08
C VAL A 144 13.19 11.86 15.03
N THR A 145 13.14 12.74 16.01
CA THR A 145 14.19 12.93 17.01
C THR A 145 13.82 12.27 18.35
N GLY A 146 14.81 11.94 19.15
CA GLY A 146 14.62 11.35 20.48
C GLY A 146 15.15 9.92 20.56
N THR A 147 15.01 9.33 21.71
CA THR A 147 15.33 7.92 21.96
C THR A 147 14.03 7.17 22.18
N ALA A 148 13.83 6.08 21.44
CA ALA A 148 12.75 5.16 21.74
C ALA A 148 12.83 4.74 23.22
N PRO A 149 11.73 4.69 23.97
CA PRO A 149 11.76 4.17 25.32
C PRO A 149 12.32 2.74 25.22
N VAL A 150 13.42 2.49 25.96
CA VAL A 150 14.01 1.15 26.03
C VAL A 150 12.98 0.26 26.71
N THR A 151 12.14 -0.37 25.93
CA THR A 151 11.28 -1.44 26.42
C THR A 151 12.23 -2.61 26.68
N SER A 152 12.73 -2.70 27.92
CA SER A 152 13.53 -3.85 28.34
C SER A 152 12.63 -5.07 28.26
N LEU A 153 12.74 -5.82 27.16
CA LEU A 153 12.23 -7.18 27.08
C LEU A 153 13.01 -7.99 28.11
N ARG A 154 12.49 -8.07 29.33
CA ARG A 154 12.94 -9.06 30.30
C ARG A 154 12.52 -10.41 29.74
N TYR A 155 13.44 -11.02 29.02
CA TYR A 155 13.35 -12.44 28.69
C TYR A 155 13.49 -13.20 30.00
N VAL A 156 12.38 -13.56 30.66
CA VAL A 156 12.37 -14.48 31.79
C VAL A 156 12.59 -15.86 31.20
N MET A 157 13.86 -16.28 31.13
CA MET A 157 14.16 -17.68 30.93
C MET A 157 13.69 -18.44 32.18
N SER A 158 12.54 -19.09 32.08
CA SER A 158 12.14 -20.11 33.05
C SER A 158 13.01 -21.36 32.80
N VAL A 159 14.11 -21.46 33.54
CA VAL A 159 14.87 -22.72 33.62
C VAL A 159 13.99 -23.72 34.38
N GLY A 160 13.33 -24.59 33.62
CA GLY A 160 12.63 -25.75 34.19
C GLY A 160 13.64 -26.66 34.87
N ARG A 161 13.65 -26.69 36.20
CA ARG A 161 14.31 -27.75 36.97
C ARG A 161 13.56 -29.06 36.69
N ARG A 162 14.18 -30.00 36.01
CA ARG A 162 13.77 -31.41 36.05
C ARG A 162 14.07 -31.89 37.46
N ALA A 163 13.02 -32.28 38.17
CA ALA A 163 13.15 -33.10 39.39
C ALA A 163 13.56 -34.50 38.95
N ALA A 164 14.54 -35.07 39.63
CA ALA A 164 14.98 -36.46 39.55
C ALA A 164 13.98 -37.41 40.22
#